data_6b64657cf785b0839e81a6898af3b0dc
#
_entry.id   6b64657cf785b0839e81a6898af3b0dc
#
_cell.length_a   1.000
_cell.length_b   1.000
_cell.length_c   1.000
_cell.angle_alpha   90.00
_cell.angle_beta   90.00
_cell.angle_gamma   90.00
#
_symmetry.space_group_name_H-M   'P 1'
#
loop_
_entity.id
_entity.type
_entity.pdbx_description
1 polymer ?
#
loop_
_entity_poly.entity_id
_entity_poly.type
_entity_poly.pdbx_seq_one_letter_code
_entity_poly.pdbx_strand_id
1 'polypeptide(L)'
;MVAPRVVFYGASGHSYSIAQMATRGFRQPLCEPAAYIDDFRGGCGQHLNGIPIISFEEWKSGFLDLPCFVTIADPKARHRLADKILDAGGNFAGFHEQFPDVSIDTGTIVFMPTYIAANTTIGRHVQVMPMCSIGHDVKIGDYVTLCPSCTVSGYVIIEEEVFVGAGTTIVHGRLGKPLIVGCGAKISAGAVVTKSIPPNASVAGNPARTLRELARARRAN
;
A
#
# COMPACT_ATOMS: atom_id res chain seq x y z
N MET A 1 9.55 22.24 12.01
CA MET A 1 8.28 22.43 11.27
C MET A 1 7.20 21.68 12.04
N VAL A 2 5.99 22.24 12.14
CA VAL A 2 4.85 21.52 12.74
C VAL A 2 4.40 20.47 11.73
N ALA A 3 4.18 19.23 12.21
CA ALA A 3 3.71 18.15 11.35
C ALA A 3 2.29 18.49 10.81
N PRO A 4 1.99 18.21 9.52
CA PRO A 4 0.69 18.51 8.96
C PRO A 4 -0.40 17.66 9.61
N ARG A 5 -1.59 18.24 9.80
CA ARG A 5 -2.76 17.50 10.25
C ARG A 5 -3.35 16.70 9.10
N VAL A 6 -3.71 15.45 9.35
CA VAL A 6 -4.17 14.50 8.34
C VAL A 6 -5.36 13.69 8.87
N VAL A 7 -6.31 13.39 8.00
CA VAL A 7 -7.42 12.48 8.29
C VAL A 7 -7.13 11.11 7.69
N PHE A 8 -7.31 10.05 8.48
CA PHE A 8 -7.10 8.68 8.04
C PHE A 8 -8.43 8.01 7.71
N TYR A 9 -8.58 7.48 6.50
CA TYR A 9 -9.76 6.71 6.14
C TYR A 9 -9.55 5.24 6.49
N GLY A 10 -10.28 4.79 7.49
CA GLY A 10 -10.23 3.50 8.15
C GLY A 10 -9.91 3.66 9.64
N ALA A 11 -10.64 2.95 10.50
CA ALA A 11 -10.48 2.99 11.96
C ALA A 11 -10.23 1.59 12.55
N SER A 12 -9.63 0.68 11.78
CA SER A 12 -9.22 -0.66 12.23
C SER A 12 -7.85 -0.64 12.92
N GLY A 13 -7.44 -1.77 13.49
CA GLY A 13 -6.10 -1.94 14.06
C GLY A 13 -4.98 -1.70 13.03
N HIS A 14 -5.18 -2.07 11.78
CA HIS A 14 -4.25 -1.77 10.68
C HIS A 14 -4.12 -0.27 10.45
N SER A 15 -5.24 0.43 10.35
CA SER A 15 -5.29 1.90 10.19
C SER A 15 -4.58 2.61 11.34
N TYR A 16 -4.84 2.16 12.56
CA TYR A 16 -4.17 2.69 13.74
C TYR A 16 -2.65 2.47 13.70
N SER A 17 -2.21 1.28 13.28
CA SER A 17 -0.78 0.99 13.13
C SER A 17 -0.11 1.90 12.11
N ILE A 18 -0.76 2.14 10.96
CA ILE A 18 -0.29 3.08 9.95
C ILE A 18 -0.20 4.50 10.52
N ALA A 19 -1.27 4.98 11.17
CA ALA A 19 -1.28 6.30 11.77
C ALA A 19 -0.19 6.47 12.84
N GLN A 20 0.02 5.45 13.68
CA GLN A 20 1.10 5.46 14.66
C GLN A 20 2.49 5.54 14.02
N MET A 21 2.73 4.76 12.96
CA MET A 21 4.00 4.81 12.24
C MET A 21 4.22 6.19 11.60
N ALA A 22 3.19 6.76 10.98
CA ALA A 22 3.24 8.10 10.39
C ALA A 22 3.45 9.20 11.46
N THR A 23 2.77 9.09 12.60
CA THR A 23 2.91 10.04 13.73
C THR A 23 4.29 10.00 14.36
N ARG A 24 4.90 8.83 14.49
CA ARG A 24 6.24 8.70 15.06
C ARG A 24 7.32 9.03 14.03
N GLY A 25 7.09 8.65 12.75
CA GLY A 25 8.10 8.69 11.70
C GLY A 25 9.33 7.86 12.05
N PHE A 26 10.34 7.88 11.21
CA PHE A 26 11.63 7.26 11.50
C PHE A 26 12.60 8.23 12.18
N ARG A 27 12.63 9.48 11.73
CA ARG A 27 13.50 10.56 12.25
C ARG A 27 12.70 11.65 12.94
N GLN A 28 11.48 11.90 12.45
CA GLN A 28 10.57 12.92 12.97
C GLN A 28 9.13 12.54 12.62
N PRO A 29 8.13 13.07 13.35
CA PRO A 29 6.72 12.90 12.99
C PRO A 29 6.45 13.36 11.54
N LEU A 30 5.76 12.52 10.77
CA LEU A 30 5.37 12.84 9.39
C LEU A 30 4.02 13.57 9.35
N CYS A 31 3.13 13.31 10.32
CA CYS A 31 1.83 13.94 10.43
C CYS A 31 1.29 13.92 11.86
N GLU A 32 0.20 14.67 12.08
CA GLU A 32 -0.65 14.64 13.26
C GLU A 32 -2.06 14.14 12.86
N PRO A 33 -2.57 13.02 13.42
CA PRO A 33 -3.91 12.54 13.12
C PRO A 33 -4.98 13.51 13.65
N ALA A 34 -5.84 14.01 12.77
CA ALA A 34 -6.97 14.87 13.11
C ALA A 34 -8.25 14.06 13.42
N ALA A 35 -8.50 13.01 12.63
CA ALA A 35 -9.65 12.13 12.77
C ALA A 35 -9.42 10.82 12.00
N TYR A 36 -10.23 9.81 12.30
CA TYR A 36 -10.40 8.61 11.49
C TYR A 36 -11.80 8.63 10.86
N ILE A 37 -11.90 8.40 9.55
CA ILE A 37 -13.17 8.16 8.88
C ILE A 37 -13.48 6.66 8.96
N ASP A 38 -14.69 6.31 9.39
CA ASP A 38 -15.18 4.93 9.35
C ASP A 38 -16.67 4.95 9.04
N ASP A 39 -17.06 4.38 7.89
CA ASP A 39 -18.46 4.40 7.41
C ASP A 39 -19.42 3.59 8.29
N PHE A 40 -18.92 2.72 9.18
CA PHE A 40 -19.71 1.88 10.06
C PHE A 40 -19.77 2.41 11.51
N ARG A 41 -18.72 3.10 11.95
CA ARG A 41 -18.55 3.56 13.34
C ARG A 41 -18.57 5.08 13.50
N GLY A 42 -18.52 5.81 12.40
CA GLY A 42 -18.54 7.27 12.39
C GLY A 42 -19.88 7.84 12.87
N GLY A 43 -19.87 9.06 13.41
CA GLY A 43 -21.04 9.74 13.93
C GLY A 43 -21.55 9.26 15.29
N CYS A 44 -20.88 8.31 15.94
CA CYS A 44 -21.29 7.73 17.23
C CYS A 44 -20.50 8.26 18.44
N GLY A 45 -19.72 9.33 18.27
CA GLY A 45 -18.86 9.89 19.34
C GLY A 45 -17.72 8.95 19.79
N GLN A 46 -17.39 7.93 18.99
CA GLN A 46 -16.31 7.01 19.31
C GLN A 46 -14.94 7.62 19.07
N HIS A 47 -13.94 7.12 19.79
CA HIS A 47 -12.55 7.53 19.65
C HIS A 47 -11.66 6.30 19.52
N LEU A 48 -10.59 6.44 18.73
CA LEU A 48 -9.49 5.49 18.67
C LEU A 48 -8.24 6.17 19.24
N ASN A 49 -7.85 5.76 20.45
CA ASN A 49 -6.73 6.37 21.21
C ASN A 49 -6.80 7.90 21.32
N GLY A 50 -7.97 8.40 21.70
CA GLY A 50 -8.21 9.84 21.92
C GLY A 50 -8.50 10.63 20.63
N ILE A 51 -8.37 10.02 19.45
CA ILE A 51 -8.66 10.66 18.16
C ILE A 51 -10.08 10.29 17.73
N PRO A 52 -10.92 11.26 17.32
CA PRO A 52 -12.31 11.01 16.99
C PRO A 52 -12.45 10.10 15.76
N ILE A 53 -13.46 9.22 15.81
CA ILE A 53 -13.92 8.46 14.65
C ILE A 53 -15.16 9.18 14.12
N ILE A 54 -15.09 9.62 12.89
CA ILE A 54 -16.10 10.43 12.21
C ILE A 54 -16.71 9.68 11.02
N SER A 55 -17.92 10.02 10.63
CA SER A 55 -18.53 9.58 9.40
C SER A 55 -17.94 10.32 8.19
N PHE A 56 -18.19 9.81 7.00
CA PHE A 56 -17.80 10.51 5.76
C PHE A 56 -18.47 11.88 5.61
N GLU A 57 -19.73 12.02 6.05
CA GLU A 57 -20.46 13.28 5.99
C GLU A 57 -19.90 14.31 7.00
N GLU A 58 -19.51 13.87 8.20
CA GLU A 58 -18.83 14.73 9.17
C GLU A 58 -17.47 15.19 8.64
N TRP A 59 -16.74 14.31 7.93
CA TRP A 59 -15.51 14.70 7.27
C TRP A 59 -15.75 15.78 6.19
N LYS A 60 -16.74 15.61 5.33
CA LYS A 60 -17.07 16.59 4.30
C LYS A 60 -17.41 17.96 4.87
N SER A 61 -18.10 18.00 6.03
CA SER A 61 -18.55 19.25 6.63
C SER A 61 -17.49 19.96 7.49
N GLY A 62 -16.54 19.23 8.07
CA GLY A 62 -15.62 19.79 9.06
C GLY A 62 -14.13 19.56 8.82
N PHE A 63 -13.74 18.69 7.87
CA PHE A 63 -12.36 18.28 7.68
C PHE A 63 -11.92 18.22 6.20
N LEU A 64 -12.75 18.72 5.27
CA LEU A 64 -12.48 18.61 3.83
C LEU A 64 -11.17 19.28 3.42
N ASP A 65 -10.77 20.34 4.11
CA ASP A 65 -9.52 21.07 3.83
C ASP A 65 -8.26 20.29 4.25
N LEU A 66 -8.42 19.26 5.10
CA LEU A 66 -7.31 18.43 5.54
C LEU A 66 -7.06 17.29 4.55
N PRO A 67 -5.78 17.04 4.22
CA PRO A 67 -5.47 15.92 3.35
C PRO A 67 -5.84 14.58 4.01
N CYS A 68 -6.34 13.66 3.18
CA CYS A 68 -6.69 12.31 3.59
C CYS A 68 -5.56 11.32 3.30
N PHE A 69 -5.52 10.25 4.05
CA PHE A 69 -4.74 9.06 3.76
C PHE A 69 -5.61 7.81 3.92
N VAL A 70 -5.75 7.03 2.83
CA VAL A 70 -6.58 5.81 2.86
C VAL A 70 -5.74 4.64 3.38
N THR A 71 -6.06 4.17 4.59
CA THR A 71 -5.30 3.14 5.32
C THR A 71 -5.73 1.70 5.04
N ILE A 72 -6.64 1.49 4.11
CA ILE A 72 -7.17 0.16 3.80
C ILE A 72 -6.11 -0.67 3.04
N ALA A 73 -5.81 -1.87 3.55
CA ALA A 73 -4.79 -2.74 2.96
C ALA A 73 -5.22 -3.38 1.63
N ASP A 74 -6.51 -3.66 1.45
CA ASP A 74 -7.04 -4.21 0.18
C ASP A 74 -6.95 -3.16 -0.92
N PRO A 75 -6.20 -3.43 -2.01
CA PRO A 75 -5.97 -2.45 -3.08
C PRO A 75 -7.25 -1.94 -3.73
N LYS A 76 -8.20 -2.83 -4.04
CA LYS A 76 -9.45 -2.47 -4.72
C LYS A 76 -10.36 -1.63 -3.83
N ALA A 77 -10.42 -1.96 -2.54
CA ALA A 77 -11.18 -1.15 -1.58
C ALA A 77 -10.53 0.23 -1.41
N ARG A 78 -9.19 0.30 -1.34
CA ARG A 78 -8.45 1.56 -1.27
C ARG A 78 -8.69 2.44 -2.48
N HIS A 79 -8.71 1.85 -3.70
CA HIS A 79 -9.02 2.55 -4.93
C HIS A 79 -10.41 3.20 -4.86
N ARG A 80 -11.46 2.43 -4.59
CA ARG A 80 -12.84 2.96 -4.47
C ARG A 80 -12.99 4.08 -3.44
N LEU A 81 -12.26 3.98 -2.31
CA LEU A 81 -12.31 5.01 -1.28
C LEU A 81 -11.52 6.26 -1.66
N ALA A 82 -10.44 6.11 -2.40
CA ALA A 82 -9.72 7.25 -2.95
C ALA A 82 -10.58 8.02 -3.95
N ASP A 83 -11.26 7.33 -4.87
CA ASP A 83 -12.20 7.95 -5.80
C ASP A 83 -13.33 8.69 -5.04
N LYS A 84 -13.92 8.06 -4.02
CA LYS A 84 -14.95 8.67 -3.17
C LYS A 84 -14.49 9.98 -2.52
N ILE A 85 -13.22 10.07 -2.10
CA ILE A 85 -12.64 11.29 -1.54
C ILE A 85 -12.47 12.36 -2.63
N LEU A 86 -11.93 11.98 -3.80
CA LEU A 86 -11.76 12.91 -4.93
C LEU A 86 -13.08 13.48 -5.41
N ASP A 87 -14.10 12.65 -5.57
CA ASP A 87 -15.44 13.05 -5.99
C ASP A 87 -16.08 14.05 -5.00
N ALA A 88 -15.69 14.00 -3.74
CA ALA A 88 -16.12 14.95 -2.72
C ALA A 88 -15.27 16.24 -2.67
N GLY A 89 -14.23 16.36 -3.50
CA GLY A 89 -13.33 17.51 -3.54
C GLY A 89 -12.17 17.46 -2.55
N GLY A 90 -11.91 16.28 -1.94
CA GLY A 90 -10.79 16.10 -1.02
C GLY A 90 -9.44 15.94 -1.71
N ASN A 91 -8.38 15.95 -0.93
CA ASN A 91 -7.00 15.76 -1.39
C ASN A 91 -6.27 14.73 -0.52
N PHE A 92 -5.03 14.37 -0.90
CA PHE A 92 -4.30 13.28 -0.23
C PHE A 92 -2.95 13.71 0.33
N ALA A 93 -2.59 13.11 1.46
CA ALA A 93 -1.24 13.09 2.00
C ALA A 93 -0.46 11.87 1.50
N GLY A 94 0.86 12.03 1.36
CA GLY A 94 1.81 10.94 1.18
C GLY A 94 2.85 10.99 2.29
N PHE A 95 3.36 9.83 2.70
CA PHE A 95 4.32 9.72 3.80
C PHE A 95 5.53 8.88 3.37
N HIS A 96 6.59 9.55 2.97
CA HIS A 96 7.85 8.90 2.60
C HIS A 96 9.03 9.86 2.80
N GLU A 97 10.21 9.29 3.01
CA GLU A 97 11.45 10.03 2.90
C GLU A 97 11.79 10.27 1.43
N GLN A 98 12.75 11.16 1.17
CA GLN A 98 13.28 11.34 -0.18
C GLN A 98 14.28 10.23 -0.48
N PHE A 99 14.12 9.58 -1.62
CA PHE A 99 15.04 8.59 -2.14
C PHE A 99 15.67 9.15 -3.43
N PRO A 100 17.02 9.16 -3.56
CA PRO A 100 17.68 9.58 -4.80
C PRO A 100 17.20 8.76 -6.00
N ASP A 101 16.92 9.44 -7.11
CA ASP A 101 16.50 8.83 -8.39
C ASP A 101 15.26 7.92 -8.29
N VAL A 102 14.37 8.20 -7.33
CA VAL A 102 13.07 7.50 -7.15
C VAL A 102 11.94 8.50 -7.27
N SER A 103 10.94 8.17 -8.07
CA SER A 103 9.69 8.93 -8.17
C SER A 103 8.58 8.25 -7.36
N ILE A 104 7.91 8.99 -6.48
CA ILE A 104 6.81 8.50 -5.64
C ILE A 104 5.63 9.46 -5.77
N ASP A 105 4.48 8.92 -6.11
CA ASP A 105 3.28 9.71 -6.39
C ASP A 105 2.39 9.88 -5.13
N THR A 106 1.34 10.71 -5.28
CA THR A 106 0.47 11.16 -4.20
C THR A 106 -0.25 10.02 -3.46
N GLY A 107 -0.62 10.23 -2.21
CA GLY A 107 -1.34 9.25 -1.38
C GLY A 107 -0.52 8.02 -1.00
N THR A 108 0.75 7.96 -1.41
CA THR A 108 1.63 6.81 -1.17
C THR A 108 2.34 6.93 0.17
N ILE A 109 2.50 5.79 0.85
CA ILE A 109 3.30 5.69 2.06
C ILE A 109 4.42 4.66 1.89
N VAL A 110 5.62 5.05 2.30
CA VAL A 110 6.79 4.16 2.40
C VAL A 110 7.28 4.18 3.84
N PHE A 111 7.08 3.08 4.53
CA PHE A 111 7.54 2.95 5.92
C PHE A 111 9.00 2.50 6.01
N MET A 112 9.72 3.17 6.88
CA MET A 112 11.10 2.81 7.19
C MET A 112 11.17 1.71 8.30
N PRO A 113 12.25 0.91 8.32
CA PRO A 113 13.33 0.90 7.33
C PRO A 113 12.92 0.17 6.04
N THR A 114 13.07 0.83 4.91
CA THR A 114 12.84 0.26 3.57
C THR A 114 13.97 0.76 2.65
N TYR A 115 14.51 -0.12 1.83
CA TYR A 115 15.48 0.23 0.79
C TYR A 115 14.80 0.31 -0.56
N ILE A 116 15.06 1.38 -1.31
CA ILE A 116 14.60 1.57 -2.69
C ILE A 116 15.78 2.01 -3.54
N ALA A 117 16.09 1.23 -4.57
CA ALA A 117 17.19 1.52 -5.48
C ALA A 117 16.78 2.49 -6.61
N ALA A 118 17.77 3.02 -7.30
CA ALA A 118 17.63 4.02 -8.36
C ALA A 118 16.73 3.57 -9.53
N ASN A 119 16.22 4.54 -10.29
CA ASN A 119 15.34 4.38 -11.46
C ASN A 119 14.02 3.66 -11.12
N THR A 120 13.60 3.70 -9.86
CA THR A 120 12.33 3.10 -9.41
C THR A 120 11.22 4.13 -9.43
N THR A 121 10.04 3.72 -9.91
CA THR A 121 8.84 4.55 -9.90
C THR A 121 7.74 3.88 -9.09
N ILE A 122 7.07 4.64 -8.24
CA ILE A 122 5.99 4.18 -7.37
C ILE A 122 4.77 5.06 -7.61
N GLY A 123 3.67 4.46 -8.02
CA GLY A 123 2.43 5.13 -8.35
C GLY A 123 1.67 5.68 -7.15
N ARG A 124 0.42 6.07 -7.39
CA ARG A 124 -0.47 6.68 -6.41
C ARG A 124 -1.00 5.66 -5.40
N HIS A 125 -1.20 6.11 -4.17
CA HIS A 125 -1.84 5.32 -3.11
C HIS A 125 -1.20 3.95 -2.85
N VAL A 126 0.10 3.82 -3.10
CA VAL A 126 0.86 2.60 -2.79
C VAL A 126 1.16 2.53 -1.30
N GLN A 127 1.07 1.35 -0.73
CA GLN A 127 1.50 1.09 0.65
C GLN A 127 2.70 0.17 0.66
N VAL A 128 3.87 0.71 0.97
CA VAL A 128 5.10 -0.06 1.19
C VAL A 128 5.32 -0.18 2.69
N MET A 129 5.07 -1.38 3.21
CA MET A 129 5.21 -1.67 4.64
C MET A 129 6.69 -1.84 5.03
N PRO A 130 7.03 -1.76 6.33
CA PRO A 130 8.41 -1.77 6.78
C PRO A 130 9.23 -2.98 6.33
N MET A 131 10.55 -2.80 6.25
CA MET A 131 11.55 -3.83 5.93
C MET A 131 11.46 -4.37 4.50
N CYS A 132 10.85 -3.62 3.58
CA CYS A 132 10.89 -3.97 2.17
C CYS A 132 12.23 -3.62 1.54
N SER A 133 12.64 -4.40 0.54
CA SER A 133 13.79 -4.13 -0.32
C SER A 133 13.34 -4.10 -1.76
N ILE A 134 13.47 -2.94 -2.42
CA ILE A 134 13.03 -2.73 -3.80
C ILE A 134 14.27 -2.41 -4.64
N GLY A 135 14.51 -3.24 -5.64
CA GLY A 135 15.66 -3.15 -6.55
C GLY A 135 15.52 -2.01 -7.54
N HIS A 136 16.55 -1.86 -8.36
CA HIS A 136 16.64 -0.85 -9.41
C HIS A 136 15.72 -1.14 -10.61
N ASP A 137 15.32 -0.10 -11.34
CA ASP A 137 14.49 -0.23 -12.55
C ASP A 137 13.15 -0.97 -12.27
N VAL A 138 12.58 -0.78 -11.09
CA VAL A 138 11.28 -1.32 -10.70
C VAL A 138 10.19 -0.30 -11.00
N LYS A 139 9.05 -0.79 -11.51
CA LYS A 139 7.84 0.01 -11.66
C LYS A 139 6.73 -0.58 -10.81
N ILE A 140 6.18 0.22 -9.92
CA ILE A 140 5.05 -0.15 -9.07
C ILE A 140 3.87 0.73 -9.45
N GLY A 141 2.80 0.10 -9.93
CA GLY A 141 1.56 0.78 -10.32
C GLY A 141 0.75 1.28 -9.13
N ASP A 142 -0.35 1.93 -9.45
CA ASP A 142 -1.24 2.55 -8.46
C ASP A 142 -1.88 1.51 -7.53
N TYR A 143 -2.17 1.91 -6.31
CA TYR A 143 -2.88 1.10 -5.30
C TYR A 143 -2.22 -0.23 -4.92
N VAL A 144 -0.95 -0.45 -5.24
CA VAL A 144 -0.23 -1.66 -4.84
C VAL A 144 -0.02 -1.68 -3.32
N THR A 145 -0.15 -2.87 -2.72
CA THR A 145 0.24 -3.13 -1.33
C THR A 145 1.42 -4.08 -1.30
N LEU A 146 2.55 -3.63 -0.78
CA LEU A 146 3.68 -4.47 -0.40
C LEU A 146 3.64 -4.66 1.13
N CYS A 147 3.28 -5.85 1.58
CA CYS A 147 3.30 -6.20 3.00
C CYS A 147 4.74 -6.22 3.55
N PRO A 148 4.95 -6.29 4.88
CA PRO A 148 6.28 -6.24 5.47
C PRO A 148 7.25 -7.28 4.92
N SER A 149 8.54 -6.92 4.87
CA SER A 149 9.65 -7.81 4.50
C SER A 149 9.57 -8.37 3.07
N CYS A 150 8.92 -7.67 2.15
CA CYS A 150 8.93 -8.05 0.74
C CYS A 150 10.26 -7.69 0.08
N THR A 151 10.75 -8.58 -0.79
CA THR A 151 11.90 -8.33 -1.67
C THR A 151 11.44 -8.31 -3.12
N VAL A 152 11.62 -7.17 -3.79
CA VAL A 152 11.37 -7.00 -5.22
C VAL A 152 12.71 -6.73 -5.89
N SER A 153 13.20 -7.67 -6.68
CA SER A 153 14.49 -7.51 -7.37
C SER A 153 14.36 -6.59 -8.59
N GLY A 154 15.50 -6.26 -9.25
CA GLY A 154 15.50 -5.32 -10.37
C GLY A 154 14.75 -5.79 -11.62
N TYR A 155 14.36 -4.84 -12.48
CA TYR A 155 13.59 -5.06 -13.71
C TYR A 155 12.26 -5.81 -13.48
N VAL A 156 11.53 -5.41 -12.44
CA VAL A 156 10.19 -5.92 -12.15
C VAL A 156 9.15 -4.83 -12.41
N ILE A 157 8.04 -5.20 -13.01
CA ILE A 157 6.85 -4.36 -13.16
C ILE A 157 5.74 -4.99 -12.31
N ILE A 158 5.26 -4.26 -11.33
CA ILE A 158 4.06 -4.62 -10.56
C ILE A 158 2.95 -3.68 -11.04
N GLU A 159 1.96 -4.24 -11.72
CA GLU A 159 0.85 -3.45 -12.24
C GLU A 159 -0.08 -3.00 -11.10
N GLU A 160 -1.10 -2.23 -11.42
CA GLU A 160 -2.04 -1.64 -10.46
C GLU A 160 -2.81 -2.69 -9.63
N GLU A 161 -3.27 -2.28 -8.45
CA GLU A 161 -4.13 -3.09 -7.55
C GLU A 161 -3.54 -4.45 -7.13
N VAL A 162 -2.24 -4.64 -7.24
CA VAL A 162 -1.58 -5.88 -6.80
C VAL A 162 -1.42 -5.90 -5.27
N PHE A 163 -1.72 -7.05 -4.68
CA PHE A 163 -1.45 -7.33 -3.27
C PHE A 163 -0.29 -8.33 -3.12
N VAL A 164 0.77 -7.92 -2.45
CA VAL A 164 1.97 -8.73 -2.19
C VAL A 164 2.04 -9.06 -0.70
N GLY A 165 1.81 -10.32 -0.37
CA GLY A 165 1.85 -10.83 1.02
C GLY A 165 3.24 -10.75 1.65
N ALA A 166 3.28 -10.69 2.99
CA ALA A 166 4.51 -10.51 3.75
C ALA A 166 5.59 -11.57 3.43
N GLY A 167 6.84 -11.13 3.41
CA GLY A 167 7.98 -12.02 3.15
C GLY A 167 8.05 -12.58 1.73
N THR A 168 7.28 -12.03 0.79
CA THR A 168 7.34 -12.43 -0.63
C THR A 168 8.67 -12.02 -1.25
N THR A 169 9.24 -12.89 -2.07
CA THR A 169 10.39 -12.61 -2.92
C THR A 169 9.98 -12.64 -4.39
N ILE A 170 10.21 -11.54 -5.13
CA ILE A 170 10.03 -11.48 -6.57
C ILE A 170 11.42 -11.42 -7.19
N VAL A 171 11.77 -12.46 -7.97
CA VAL A 171 13.11 -12.56 -8.53
C VAL A 171 13.32 -11.54 -9.65
N HIS A 172 14.60 -11.37 -10.00
CA HIS A 172 15.06 -10.42 -10.98
C HIS A 172 14.50 -10.67 -12.39
N GLY A 173 13.94 -9.62 -13.01
CA GLY A 173 13.65 -9.61 -14.45
C GLY A 173 14.94 -9.40 -15.27
N ARG A 174 14.81 -8.89 -16.49
CA ARG A 174 15.95 -8.52 -17.34
C ARG A 174 15.66 -7.24 -18.11
N LEU A 175 16.67 -6.49 -18.44
CA LEU A 175 16.54 -5.36 -19.35
C LEU A 175 15.89 -5.83 -20.67
N GLY A 176 14.84 -5.15 -21.11
CA GLY A 176 14.04 -5.52 -22.28
C GLY A 176 13.10 -6.73 -22.10
N LYS A 177 13.18 -7.45 -20.96
CA LYS A 177 12.29 -8.55 -20.60
C LYS A 177 12.01 -8.54 -19.09
N PRO A 178 11.24 -7.58 -18.59
CA PRO A 178 10.92 -7.48 -17.16
C PRO A 178 10.08 -8.69 -16.70
N LEU A 179 10.15 -8.99 -15.39
CA LEU A 179 9.16 -9.84 -14.75
C LEU A 179 7.93 -9.00 -14.45
N ILE A 180 6.75 -9.44 -14.89
CA ILE A 180 5.51 -8.68 -14.75
C ILE A 180 4.59 -9.39 -13.77
N VAL A 181 4.11 -8.64 -12.77
CA VAL A 181 2.98 -9.04 -11.91
C VAL A 181 1.75 -8.29 -12.39
N GLY A 182 0.83 -9.01 -13.02
CA GLY A 182 -0.34 -8.43 -13.68
C GLY A 182 -1.34 -7.80 -12.71
N CYS A 183 -2.07 -6.80 -13.20
CA CYS A 183 -3.07 -6.02 -12.48
C CYS A 183 -3.98 -6.89 -11.60
N GLY A 184 -4.25 -6.46 -10.37
CA GLY A 184 -5.15 -7.13 -9.44
C GLY A 184 -4.66 -8.51 -8.95
N ALA A 185 -3.44 -8.93 -9.28
CA ALA A 185 -2.90 -10.20 -8.78
C ALA A 185 -2.71 -10.20 -7.26
N LYS A 186 -2.85 -11.38 -6.65
CA LYS A 186 -2.64 -11.59 -5.22
C LYS A 186 -1.54 -12.61 -4.99
N ILE A 187 -0.49 -12.21 -4.29
CA ILE A 187 0.64 -13.06 -3.94
C ILE A 187 0.55 -13.39 -2.45
N SER A 188 0.48 -14.67 -2.11
CA SER A 188 0.43 -15.12 -0.73
C SER A 188 1.75 -14.89 0.00
N ALA A 189 1.68 -14.70 1.31
CA ALA A 189 2.85 -14.51 2.16
C ALA A 189 3.90 -15.65 1.97
N GLY A 190 5.17 -15.28 1.99
CA GLY A 190 6.31 -16.20 1.82
C GLY A 190 6.46 -16.81 0.43
N ALA A 191 5.71 -16.35 -0.56
CA ALA A 191 5.85 -16.86 -1.92
C ALA A 191 7.14 -16.41 -2.60
N VAL A 192 7.70 -17.25 -3.48
CA VAL A 192 8.85 -16.92 -4.33
C VAL A 192 8.40 -16.88 -5.78
N VAL A 193 8.25 -15.68 -6.32
CA VAL A 193 7.79 -15.46 -7.69
C VAL A 193 8.97 -15.53 -8.65
N THR A 194 9.01 -16.56 -9.47
CA THR A 194 10.12 -16.85 -10.40
C THR A 194 9.77 -16.59 -11.87
N LYS A 195 8.52 -16.22 -12.17
CA LYS A 195 8.02 -15.90 -13.51
C LYS A 195 6.87 -14.90 -13.42
N SER A 196 6.55 -14.25 -14.53
CA SER A 196 5.42 -13.31 -14.62
C SER A 196 4.11 -13.95 -14.18
N ILE A 197 3.26 -13.16 -13.53
CA ILE A 197 1.95 -13.56 -13.01
C ILE A 197 0.88 -12.90 -13.86
N PRO A 198 -0.12 -13.64 -14.37
CA PRO A 198 -1.24 -13.07 -15.11
C PRO A 198 -2.09 -12.13 -14.25
N PRO A 199 -2.82 -11.17 -14.87
CA PRO A 199 -3.77 -10.33 -14.16
C PRO A 199 -4.80 -11.14 -13.37
N ASN A 200 -5.19 -10.62 -12.19
CA ASN A 200 -6.16 -11.21 -11.26
C ASN A 200 -5.84 -12.64 -10.78
N ALA A 201 -4.65 -13.14 -11.04
CA ALA A 201 -4.24 -14.46 -10.54
C ALA A 201 -3.88 -14.42 -9.06
N SER A 202 -4.24 -15.48 -8.33
CA SER A 202 -3.76 -15.71 -6.96
C SER A 202 -2.68 -16.80 -6.98
N VAL A 203 -1.51 -16.50 -6.43
CA VAL A 203 -0.35 -17.41 -6.41
C VAL A 203 0.19 -17.62 -5.00
N ALA A 204 0.76 -18.80 -4.75
CA ALA A 204 1.36 -19.16 -3.47
C ALA A 204 2.54 -20.14 -3.65
N GLY A 205 3.41 -20.20 -2.66
CA GLY A 205 4.46 -21.21 -2.52
C GLY A 205 5.81 -20.82 -3.11
N ASN A 206 6.76 -21.75 -3.05
CA ASN A 206 8.11 -21.62 -3.59
C ASN A 206 8.45 -22.84 -4.46
N PRO A 207 8.57 -22.71 -5.78
CA PRO A 207 8.23 -21.52 -6.57
C PRO A 207 6.73 -21.23 -6.55
N ALA A 208 6.36 -19.97 -6.71
CA ALA A 208 4.95 -19.53 -6.73
C ALA A 208 4.19 -20.14 -7.90
N ARG A 209 3.04 -20.74 -7.60
CA ARG A 209 2.10 -21.32 -8.54
C ARG A 209 0.70 -20.78 -8.28
N THR A 210 -0.13 -20.74 -9.32
CA THR A 210 -1.53 -20.35 -9.13
C THR A 210 -2.23 -21.32 -8.18
N LEU A 211 -3.21 -20.82 -7.43
CA LEU A 211 -4.02 -21.70 -6.54
C LEU A 211 -4.70 -22.82 -7.33
N ARG A 212 -5.01 -22.57 -8.60
CA ARG A 212 -5.57 -23.60 -9.51
C ARG A 212 -4.57 -24.72 -9.82
N GLU A 213 -3.29 -24.37 -10.09
CA GLU A 213 -2.22 -25.36 -10.30
C GLU A 213 -1.95 -26.17 -9.03
N LEU A 214 -1.94 -25.50 -7.85
CA LEU A 214 -1.77 -26.16 -6.56
C LEU A 214 -2.91 -27.13 -6.24
N ALA A 215 -4.16 -26.75 -6.53
CA ALA A 215 -5.32 -27.62 -6.34
C ALA A 215 -5.29 -28.85 -7.25
N ARG A 216 -4.82 -28.70 -8.50
CA ARG A 216 -4.65 -29.83 -9.43
C ARG A 216 -3.55 -30.80 -8.97
N ALA A 217 -2.42 -30.27 -8.51
CA ALA A 217 -1.33 -31.12 -8.01
C ALA A 217 -1.73 -31.95 -6.77
N ARG A 218 -2.57 -31.39 -5.88
CA ARG A 218 -3.10 -32.13 -4.71
C ARG A 218 -4.07 -33.25 -5.06
N ARG A 219 -4.75 -33.16 -6.20
CA ARG A 219 -5.70 -34.21 -6.66
C ARG A 219 -4.99 -35.32 -7.43
N ALA A 220 -3.75 -35.11 -7.86
CA ALA A 220 -2.95 -36.08 -8.61
C ALA A 220 -2.05 -36.97 -7.73
N ASN A 221 -1.96 -36.63 -6.42
CA ASN A 221 -1.32 -37.45 -5.38
C ASN A 221 -2.37 -38.13 -4.51
#